data_33cd31aa59e4281b36e3951f52fe29bc
#
_entry.id   33cd31aa59e4281b36e3951f52fe29bc
#
_cell.length_a   1.000
_cell.length_b   1.000
_cell.length_c   1.000
_cell.angle_alpha   90.00
_cell.angle_beta   90.00
_cell.angle_gamma   90.00
#
_symmetry.space_group_name_H-M   'P 1'
#
loop_
_entity.id
_entity.type
_entity.pdbx_description
1 polymer ?
#
loop_
_entity_poly.entity_id
_entity_poly.type
_entity_poly.pdbx_seq_one_letter_code
_entity_poly.pdbx_strand_id
1 'polypeptide(L)'
;MPNFAQNLTMTTQSTYVPYKVKDISLAEWGRKEIKMAEAEMPGLMALRAEFGASKPLAGARIAGCLHMTIQTAVLIETLAELGAEVTWSSCNIFSTQDHAAAAIAAAGISVYAWKGQNEEEFDWCIEQTLHFGAEQNPLNMILDDGGDLTNMVFDRYPELISGIKGLSEETTTGVHRLYERMAKGTLHIPAINVNDSVTKSKFDNKYGCKESLVDAIRRATDIMMA
;
A
#
# COMPACT_ATOMS: atom_id res chain seq x y z
N MET A 1 -20.13 -48.05 29.20
CA MET A 1 -20.63 -46.82 28.62
C MET A 1 -19.42 -45.95 28.25
N PRO A 2 -19.08 -45.75 26.97
CA PRO A 2 -17.97 -44.90 26.59
C PRO A 2 -18.46 -43.46 26.44
N ASN A 3 -17.74 -42.55 27.08
CA ASN A 3 -17.92 -41.13 27.09
C ASN A 3 -17.41 -40.55 25.75
N PHE A 4 -18.30 -40.07 24.90
CA PHE A 4 -17.98 -39.29 23.71
C PHE A 4 -17.72 -37.83 24.12
N ALA A 5 -16.46 -37.46 24.31
CA ALA A 5 -16.03 -36.10 24.32
C ALA A 5 -15.99 -35.58 22.87
N GLN A 6 -17.02 -34.83 22.45
CA GLN A 6 -17.02 -34.11 21.21
C GLN A 6 -16.03 -32.96 21.32
N ASN A 7 -14.89 -33.07 20.64
CA ASN A 7 -14.02 -31.95 20.35
C ASN A 7 -14.75 -31.00 19.39
N LEU A 8 -15.35 -29.97 19.94
CA LEU A 8 -15.76 -28.78 19.17
C LEU A 8 -14.50 -27.99 18.80
N THR A 9 -13.94 -28.28 17.65
CA THR A 9 -13.03 -27.33 16.96
C THR A 9 -13.84 -26.11 16.57
N MET A 10 -13.73 -25.04 17.35
CA MET A 10 -14.17 -23.70 16.91
C MET A 10 -13.28 -23.27 15.75
N THR A 11 -13.75 -23.49 14.54
CA THR A 11 -13.25 -22.77 13.36
C THR A 11 -13.70 -21.34 13.53
N THR A 12 -12.81 -20.46 13.99
CA THR A 12 -12.96 -19.02 13.85
C THR A 12 -12.95 -18.72 12.34
N GLN A 13 -14.13 -18.62 11.72
CA GLN A 13 -14.23 -18.00 10.42
C GLN A 13 -13.75 -16.57 10.57
N SER A 14 -12.58 -16.26 10.04
CA SER A 14 -12.14 -14.91 9.82
C SER A 14 -13.17 -14.27 8.90
N THR A 15 -13.98 -13.35 9.43
CA THR A 15 -14.92 -12.60 8.61
C THR A 15 -14.12 -11.63 7.75
N TYR A 16 -14.01 -11.92 6.45
CA TYR A 16 -13.38 -11.02 5.49
C TYR A 16 -14.01 -9.63 5.57
N VAL A 17 -13.18 -8.62 5.79
CA VAL A 17 -13.58 -7.21 5.81
C VAL A 17 -13.03 -6.58 4.53
N PRO A 18 -13.88 -6.19 3.56
CA PRO A 18 -13.41 -5.74 2.24
C PRO A 18 -12.62 -4.43 2.28
N TYR A 19 -12.83 -3.59 3.27
CA TYR A 19 -12.06 -2.36 3.53
C TYR A 19 -12.31 -1.84 4.94
N LYS A 20 -11.42 -0.98 5.45
CA LYS A 20 -11.66 -0.20 6.67
C LYS A 20 -11.04 1.18 6.51
N VAL A 21 -11.89 2.20 6.50
CA VAL A 21 -11.53 3.62 6.35
C VAL A 21 -12.21 4.45 7.44
N LYS A 22 -11.77 5.70 7.61
CA LYS A 22 -12.31 6.60 8.64
C LYS A 22 -13.78 6.89 8.45
N ASP A 23 -14.15 7.30 7.24
CA ASP A 23 -15.51 7.70 6.87
C ASP A 23 -15.71 7.53 5.37
N ILE A 24 -16.53 6.58 4.97
CA ILE A 24 -16.82 6.29 3.57
C ILE A 24 -17.60 7.43 2.87
N SER A 25 -18.28 8.28 3.61
CA SER A 25 -19.03 9.41 3.06
C SER A 25 -18.13 10.47 2.39
N LEU A 26 -16.82 10.44 2.66
CA LEU A 26 -15.82 11.31 2.04
C LEU A 26 -15.46 10.90 0.60
N ALA A 27 -15.97 9.79 0.09
CA ALA A 27 -15.58 9.23 -1.19
C ALA A 27 -15.81 10.16 -2.38
N GLU A 28 -16.91 10.92 -2.39
CA GLU A 28 -17.19 11.87 -3.49
C GLU A 28 -16.17 13.01 -3.52
N TRP A 29 -15.80 13.54 -2.36
CA TRP A 29 -14.74 14.53 -2.26
C TRP A 29 -13.40 13.95 -2.70
N GLY A 30 -13.04 12.78 -2.18
CA GLY A 30 -11.81 12.08 -2.57
C GLY A 30 -11.72 11.88 -4.08
N ARG A 31 -12.81 11.50 -4.73
CA ARG A 31 -12.86 11.33 -6.19
C ARG A 31 -12.55 12.63 -6.95
N LYS A 32 -13.02 13.76 -6.47
CA LYS A 32 -12.73 15.06 -7.08
C LYS A 32 -11.24 15.41 -6.99
N GLU A 33 -10.63 15.16 -5.83
CA GLU A 33 -9.20 15.44 -5.64
C GLU A 33 -8.29 14.43 -6.37
N ILE A 34 -8.69 13.16 -6.45
CA ILE A 34 -7.96 12.17 -7.27
C ILE A 34 -7.93 12.59 -8.74
N LYS A 35 -9.02 13.14 -9.29
CA LYS A 35 -9.04 13.67 -10.67
C LYS A 35 -8.07 14.83 -10.87
N MET A 36 -7.85 15.66 -9.85
CA MET A 36 -6.81 16.70 -9.92
C MET A 36 -5.42 16.08 -9.91
N ALA A 37 -5.19 15.08 -9.04
CA ALA A 37 -3.92 14.36 -9.00
C ALA A 37 -3.60 13.64 -10.32
N GLU A 38 -4.59 13.06 -11.00
CA GLU A 38 -4.42 12.45 -12.33
C GLU A 38 -3.83 13.44 -13.34
N ALA A 39 -4.28 14.70 -13.32
CA ALA A 39 -3.76 15.74 -14.22
C ALA A 39 -2.30 16.12 -13.91
N GLU A 40 -1.87 15.93 -12.66
CA GLU A 40 -0.50 16.17 -12.20
C GLU A 40 0.44 14.96 -12.39
N MET A 41 -0.10 13.79 -12.75
CA MET A 41 0.63 12.51 -12.85
C MET A 41 0.59 11.93 -14.29
N PRO A 42 1.08 12.67 -15.30
CA PRO A 42 0.95 12.27 -16.70
C PRO A 42 1.65 10.92 -17.01
N GLY A 43 2.70 10.56 -16.27
CA GLY A 43 3.40 9.30 -16.46
C GLY A 43 2.51 8.08 -16.15
N LEU A 44 1.79 8.08 -15.02
CA LEU A 44 0.85 7.01 -14.69
C LEU A 44 -0.34 6.99 -15.64
N MET A 45 -0.86 8.15 -16.05
CA MET A 45 -1.96 8.24 -17.01
C MET A 45 -1.54 7.72 -18.40
N ALA A 46 -0.30 7.95 -18.82
CA ALA A 46 0.24 7.38 -20.05
C ALA A 46 0.34 5.84 -19.97
N LEU A 47 0.77 5.29 -18.82
CA LEU A 47 0.80 3.84 -18.61
C LEU A 47 -0.61 3.22 -18.70
N ARG A 48 -1.64 3.86 -18.13
CA ARG A 48 -3.03 3.41 -18.28
C ARG A 48 -3.46 3.39 -19.75
N ALA A 49 -3.16 4.47 -20.48
CA ALA A 49 -3.52 4.59 -21.90
C ALA A 49 -2.82 3.55 -22.79
N GLU A 50 -1.54 3.28 -22.53
CA GLU A 50 -0.73 2.37 -23.34
C GLU A 50 -1.01 0.89 -23.02
N PHE A 51 -1.08 0.54 -21.74
CA PHE A 51 -1.11 -0.85 -21.30
C PHE A 51 -2.46 -1.31 -20.73
N GLY A 52 -3.42 -0.42 -20.46
CA GLY A 52 -4.69 -0.76 -19.83
C GLY A 52 -5.47 -1.84 -20.60
N ALA A 53 -5.44 -1.81 -21.94
CA ALA A 53 -6.11 -2.81 -22.74
C ALA A 53 -5.45 -4.21 -22.71
N SER A 54 -4.12 -4.25 -22.55
CA SER A 54 -3.35 -5.51 -22.55
C SER A 54 -3.30 -6.21 -21.20
N LYS A 55 -3.67 -5.52 -20.11
CA LYS A 55 -3.69 -6.04 -18.74
C LYS A 55 -2.40 -6.77 -18.35
N PRO A 56 -1.22 -6.14 -18.45
CA PRO A 56 0.07 -6.83 -18.24
C PRO A 56 0.25 -7.34 -16.80
N LEU A 57 -0.54 -6.83 -15.84
CA LEU A 57 -0.53 -7.27 -14.45
C LEU A 57 -1.64 -8.28 -14.12
N ALA A 58 -2.28 -8.88 -15.13
CA ALA A 58 -3.28 -9.92 -14.89
C ALA A 58 -2.70 -11.08 -14.04
N GLY A 59 -3.37 -11.44 -12.95
CA GLY A 59 -2.93 -12.46 -11.99
C GLY A 59 -1.89 -11.95 -10.96
N ALA A 60 -1.51 -10.67 -11.00
CA ALA A 60 -0.77 -10.05 -9.90
C ALA A 60 -1.73 -9.73 -8.75
N ARG A 61 -1.36 -10.14 -7.55
CA ARG A 61 -2.00 -9.77 -6.28
C ARG A 61 -1.00 -8.92 -5.49
N ILE A 62 -1.16 -7.61 -5.60
CA ILE A 62 -0.22 -6.63 -5.09
C ILE A 62 -0.69 -6.13 -3.72
N ALA A 63 0.03 -6.49 -2.67
CA ALA A 63 -0.13 -5.84 -1.37
C ALA A 63 0.73 -4.58 -1.34
N GLY A 64 0.12 -3.44 -1.03
CA GLY A 64 0.79 -2.15 -0.93
C GLY A 64 0.79 -1.61 0.49
N CYS A 65 1.94 -1.09 0.92
CA CYS A 65 2.09 -0.33 2.16
C CYS A 65 2.85 0.97 1.85
N LEU A 66 2.10 2.00 1.49
CA LEU A 66 2.63 3.31 1.12
C LEU A 66 1.58 4.38 1.45
N HIS A 67 2.02 5.62 1.73
CA HIS A 67 1.17 6.72 2.15
C HIS A 67 -0.15 6.79 1.37
N MET A 68 -1.30 6.62 2.04
CA MET A 68 -2.61 6.61 1.38
C MET A 68 -3.08 8.04 1.06
N THR A 69 -2.48 8.64 0.05
CA THR A 69 -2.79 9.98 -0.44
C THR A 69 -3.57 9.94 -1.76
N ILE A 70 -4.01 11.10 -2.26
CA ILE A 70 -4.67 11.19 -3.56
C ILE A 70 -3.75 10.76 -4.71
N GLN A 71 -2.43 11.01 -4.61
CA GLN A 71 -1.44 10.56 -5.59
C GLN A 71 -1.29 9.03 -5.57
N THR A 72 -1.24 8.44 -4.39
CA THR A 72 -1.22 6.99 -4.23
C THR A 72 -2.51 6.35 -4.74
N ALA A 73 -3.65 7.01 -4.59
CA ALA A 73 -4.91 6.55 -5.18
C ALA A 73 -4.80 6.43 -6.71
N VAL A 74 -4.15 7.38 -7.40
CA VAL A 74 -3.86 7.29 -8.84
C VAL A 74 -3.00 6.08 -9.16
N LEU A 75 -1.98 5.79 -8.34
CA LEU A 75 -1.15 4.59 -8.49
C LEU A 75 -1.98 3.30 -8.33
N ILE A 76 -2.76 3.19 -7.26
CA ILE A 76 -3.61 2.04 -6.98
C ILE A 76 -4.56 1.75 -8.16
N GLU A 77 -5.26 2.77 -8.63
CA GLU A 77 -6.16 2.65 -9.77
C GLU A 77 -5.42 2.31 -11.07
N THR A 78 -4.18 2.80 -11.24
CA THR A 78 -3.34 2.43 -12.37
C THR A 78 -3.00 0.93 -12.33
N LEU A 79 -2.56 0.41 -11.18
CA LEU A 79 -2.28 -1.02 -11.02
C LEU A 79 -3.52 -1.88 -11.31
N ALA A 80 -4.68 -1.47 -10.81
CA ALA A 80 -5.95 -2.15 -11.07
C ALA A 80 -6.34 -2.07 -12.56
N GLU A 81 -6.18 -0.91 -13.20
CA GLU A 81 -6.43 -0.73 -14.64
C GLU A 81 -5.50 -1.61 -15.48
N LEU A 82 -4.28 -1.83 -15.05
CA LEU A 82 -3.32 -2.74 -15.67
C LEU A 82 -3.60 -4.23 -15.39
N GLY A 83 -4.63 -4.54 -14.61
CA GLY A 83 -5.13 -5.90 -14.38
C GLY A 83 -4.74 -6.56 -13.06
N ALA A 84 -4.07 -5.83 -12.14
CA ALA A 84 -3.75 -6.37 -10.83
C ALA A 84 -4.98 -6.37 -9.89
N GLU A 85 -5.02 -7.36 -9.00
CA GLU A 85 -5.76 -7.25 -7.75
C GLU A 85 -4.89 -6.48 -6.76
N VAL A 86 -5.48 -5.52 -6.03
CA VAL A 86 -4.74 -4.62 -5.15
C VAL A 86 -5.38 -4.58 -3.77
N THR A 87 -4.55 -4.69 -2.74
CA THR A 87 -4.89 -4.38 -1.35
C THR A 87 -3.92 -3.32 -0.83
N TRP A 88 -4.38 -2.42 0.05
CA TRP A 88 -3.55 -1.28 0.43
C TRP A 88 -3.68 -0.89 1.89
N SER A 89 -2.55 -0.56 2.52
CA SER A 89 -2.45 0.12 3.81
C SER A 89 -1.54 1.35 3.70
N SER A 90 -1.55 2.21 4.71
CA SER A 90 -0.58 3.30 4.79
C SER A 90 0.68 2.84 5.53
N CYS A 91 1.83 3.38 5.13
CA CYS A 91 3.11 3.16 5.80
C CYS A 91 3.37 4.14 6.97
N ASN A 92 2.38 4.98 7.32
CA ASN A 92 2.51 5.93 8.42
C ASN A 92 1.13 6.25 9.01
N ILE A 93 1.04 6.28 10.34
CA ILE A 93 -0.19 6.47 11.11
C ILE A 93 -0.86 7.85 10.92
N PHE A 94 -0.15 8.85 10.40
CA PHE A 94 -0.66 10.22 10.24
C PHE A 94 -0.80 10.68 8.79
N SER A 95 -0.25 9.95 7.82
CA SER A 95 -0.14 10.43 6.44
C SER A 95 -1.36 10.16 5.56
N THR A 96 -2.28 9.31 6.01
CA THR A 96 -3.51 9.02 5.25
C THR A 96 -4.35 10.28 5.03
N GLN A 97 -4.78 10.48 3.79
CA GLN A 97 -5.86 11.38 3.44
C GLN A 97 -7.17 10.58 3.43
N ASP A 98 -8.00 10.76 4.45
CA ASP A 98 -9.18 9.91 4.69
C ASP A 98 -10.16 9.89 3.51
N HIS A 99 -10.28 11.01 2.79
CA HIS A 99 -11.09 11.11 1.58
C HIS A 99 -10.51 10.31 0.40
N ALA A 100 -9.18 10.19 0.29
CA ALA A 100 -8.54 9.35 -0.71
C ALA A 100 -8.81 7.86 -0.44
N ALA A 101 -8.62 7.44 0.82
CA ALA A 101 -8.94 6.07 1.24
C ALA A 101 -10.41 5.72 1.00
N ALA A 102 -11.33 6.65 1.34
CA ALA A 102 -12.76 6.47 1.10
C ALA A 102 -13.10 6.32 -0.39
N ALA A 103 -12.46 7.10 -1.27
CA ALA A 103 -12.69 7.01 -2.71
C ALA A 103 -12.22 5.67 -3.30
N ILE A 104 -11.09 5.14 -2.85
CA ILE A 104 -10.57 3.83 -3.27
C ILE A 104 -11.47 2.70 -2.76
N ALA A 105 -11.90 2.77 -1.49
CA ALA A 105 -12.86 1.81 -0.94
C ALA A 105 -14.19 1.80 -1.73
N ALA A 106 -14.73 2.97 -2.04
CA ALA A 106 -15.96 3.11 -2.82
C ALA A 106 -15.81 2.63 -4.28
N ALA A 107 -14.59 2.62 -4.82
CA ALA A 107 -14.27 2.03 -6.12
C ALA A 107 -14.17 0.50 -6.07
N GLY A 108 -14.33 -0.13 -4.89
CA GLY A 108 -14.30 -1.58 -4.71
C GLY A 108 -12.90 -2.18 -4.55
N ILE A 109 -11.89 -1.35 -4.29
CA ILE A 109 -10.53 -1.79 -4.02
C ILE A 109 -10.33 -1.88 -2.50
N SER A 110 -9.73 -2.97 -2.04
CA SER A 110 -9.50 -3.20 -0.60
C SER A 110 -8.45 -2.24 -0.05
N VAL A 111 -8.85 -1.38 0.88
CA VAL A 111 -7.98 -0.41 1.53
C VAL A 111 -8.25 -0.38 3.04
N TYR A 112 -7.17 -0.39 3.81
CA TYR A 112 -7.18 -0.41 5.27
C TYR A 112 -6.29 0.74 5.77
N ALA A 113 -6.85 1.95 5.84
CA ALA A 113 -6.09 3.14 6.21
C ALA A 113 -6.99 4.27 6.71
N TRP A 114 -6.56 4.95 7.77
CA TRP A 114 -7.14 6.21 8.24
C TRP A 114 -6.09 7.02 9.00
N LYS A 115 -6.29 8.32 9.05
CA LYS A 115 -5.39 9.22 9.78
C LYS A 115 -5.59 9.10 11.28
N GLY A 116 -4.49 8.92 12.02
CA GLY A 116 -4.49 8.85 13.48
C GLY A 116 -4.72 7.45 14.03
N GLN A 117 -4.23 6.43 13.32
CA GLN A 117 -4.15 5.06 13.82
C GLN A 117 -3.22 4.97 15.02
N ASN A 118 -3.50 4.06 15.94
CA ASN A 118 -2.53 3.61 16.92
C ASN A 118 -1.66 2.47 16.32
N GLU A 119 -0.66 2.00 17.05
CA GLU A 119 0.28 0.97 16.56
C GLU A 119 -0.41 -0.38 16.28
N GLU A 120 -1.37 -0.79 17.12
CA GLU A 120 -2.13 -2.04 16.92
C GLU A 120 -3.01 -1.96 15.67
N GLU A 121 -3.67 -0.82 15.45
CA GLU A 121 -4.49 -0.56 14.27
C GLU A 121 -3.64 -0.52 13.00
N PHE A 122 -2.46 0.09 13.08
CA PHE A 122 -1.50 0.15 11.98
C PHE A 122 -1.03 -1.26 11.57
N ASP A 123 -0.61 -2.06 12.54
CA ASP A 123 -0.19 -3.45 12.36
C ASP A 123 -1.31 -4.29 11.73
N TRP A 124 -2.53 -4.18 12.29
CA TRP A 124 -3.71 -4.85 11.76
C TRP A 124 -4.00 -4.45 10.31
N CYS A 125 -3.86 -3.17 9.96
CA CYS A 125 -4.10 -2.71 8.59
C CYS A 125 -3.12 -3.33 7.58
N ILE A 126 -1.84 -3.43 7.94
CA ILE A 126 -0.85 -4.10 7.10
C ILE A 126 -1.19 -5.58 6.95
N GLU A 127 -1.55 -6.24 8.05
CA GLU A 127 -1.93 -7.66 8.04
C GLU A 127 -3.11 -7.97 7.10
N GLN A 128 -4.11 -7.07 7.05
CA GLN A 128 -5.24 -7.22 6.14
C GLN A 128 -4.85 -7.19 4.66
N THR A 129 -3.70 -6.61 4.30
CA THR A 129 -3.26 -6.57 2.90
C THR A 129 -2.69 -7.90 2.39
N LEU A 130 -2.38 -8.84 3.28
CA LEU A 130 -1.69 -10.09 2.92
C LEU A 130 -2.58 -11.06 2.13
N HIS A 131 -3.90 -10.91 2.21
CA HIS A 131 -4.86 -11.85 1.63
C HIS A 131 -5.96 -11.12 0.84
N PHE A 132 -6.36 -11.72 -0.27
CA PHE A 132 -7.25 -11.10 -1.26
C PHE A 132 -8.61 -11.80 -1.29
N GLY A 133 -9.68 -11.00 -1.21
CA GLY A 133 -11.06 -11.47 -1.32
C GLY A 133 -11.52 -12.39 -0.20
N ALA A 134 -12.75 -12.85 -0.28
CA ALA A 134 -13.33 -13.77 0.70
C ALA A 134 -12.64 -15.16 0.71
N GLU A 135 -12.01 -15.53 -0.40
CA GLU A 135 -11.27 -16.79 -0.54
C GLU A 135 -9.87 -16.74 0.10
N GLN A 136 -9.46 -15.57 0.58
CA GLN A 136 -8.17 -15.36 1.26
C GLN A 136 -6.96 -15.79 0.42
N ASN A 137 -7.00 -15.50 -0.89
CA ASN A 137 -5.86 -15.76 -1.77
C ASN A 137 -4.64 -14.95 -1.32
N PRO A 138 -3.45 -15.56 -1.15
CA PRO A 138 -2.28 -14.82 -0.66
C PRO A 138 -1.73 -13.86 -1.71
N LEU A 139 -1.05 -12.78 -1.23
CA LEU A 139 -0.30 -11.87 -2.09
C LEU A 139 0.77 -12.63 -2.90
N ASN A 140 1.15 -12.07 -4.05
CA ASN A 140 2.28 -12.56 -4.83
C ASN A 140 3.24 -11.46 -5.29
N MET A 141 2.96 -10.21 -4.93
CA MET A 141 3.85 -9.06 -5.13
C MET A 141 3.69 -8.07 -3.97
N ILE A 142 4.77 -7.36 -3.64
CA ILE A 142 4.80 -6.33 -2.61
C ILE A 142 5.21 -4.99 -3.22
N LEU A 143 4.53 -3.92 -2.82
CA LEU A 143 4.95 -2.56 -3.00
C LEU A 143 5.05 -1.91 -1.62
N ASP A 144 6.24 -1.55 -1.18
CA ASP A 144 6.49 -1.10 0.20
C ASP A 144 7.19 0.27 0.23
N ASP A 145 7.00 0.96 1.35
CA ASP A 145 7.62 2.25 1.66
C ASP A 145 8.06 2.25 3.13
N GLY A 146 9.31 1.91 3.36
CA GLY A 146 9.92 1.81 4.68
C GLY A 146 10.14 0.37 5.17
N GLY A 147 9.56 -0.63 4.49
CA GLY A 147 9.81 -2.04 4.75
C GLY A 147 8.95 -2.66 5.85
N ASP A 148 7.87 -2.03 6.30
CA ASP A 148 7.04 -2.58 7.39
C ASP A 148 6.22 -3.78 6.91
N LEU A 149 5.60 -3.73 5.73
CA LEU A 149 4.92 -4.87 5.11
C LEU A 149 5.91 -6.00 4.80
N THR A 150 7.05 -5.67 4.22
CA THR A 150 8.11 -6.64 3.92
C THR A 150 8.58 -7.35 5.18
N ASN A 151 8.88 -6.60 6.25
CA ASN A 151 9.31 -7.19 7.52
C ASN A 151 8.21 -8.04 8.15
N MET A 152 6.96 -7.61 8.10
CA MET A 152 5.83 -8.41 8.59
C MET A 152 5.76 -9.77 7.88
N VAL A 153 5.88 -9.79 6.55
CA VAL A 153 5.89 -11.04 5.77
C VAL A 153 7.06 -11.94 6.16
N PHE A 154 8.28 -11.38 6.17
CA PHE A 154 9.47 -12.19 6.44
C PHE A 154 9.55 -12.72 7.88
N ASP A 155 9.07 -11.96 8.85
CA ASP A 155 9.26 -12.27 10.27
C ASP A 155 8.04 -12.96 10.89
N ARG A 156 6.82 -12.74 10.38
CA ARG A 156 5.57 -13.28 10.94
C ARG A 156 4.83 -14.26 10.02
N TYR A 157 5.01 -14.15 8.68
CA TYR A 157 4.31 -14.96 7.68
C TYR A 157 5.28 -15.55 6.64
N PRO A 158 6.36 -16.25 7.09
CA PRO A 158 7.39 -16.78 6.19
C PRO A 158 6.86 -17.78 5.17
N GLU A 159 5.73 -18.43 5.45
CA GLU A 159 5.06 -19.35 4.53
C GLU A 159 4.59 -18.69 3.24
N LEU A 160 4.33 -17.37 3.25
CA LEU A 160 3.91 -16.61 2.08
C LEU A 160 5.06 -16.34 1.11
N ILE A 161 6.32 -16.35 1.58
CA ILE A 161 7.52 -15.95 0.80
C ILE A 161 7.63 -16.74 -0.49
N SER A 162 7.35 -18.05 -0.46
CA SER A 162 7.48 -18.91 -1.63
C SER A 162 6.54 -18.56 -2.78
N GLY A 163 5.44 -17.86 -2.51
CA GLY A 163 4.47 -17.39 -3.50
C GLY A 163 4.79 -16.00 -4.05
N ILE A 164 5.70 -15.26 -3.42
CA ILE A 164 6.01 -13.87 -3.79
C ILE A 164 7.04 -13.83 -4.91
N LYS A 165 6.68 -13.18 -6.02
CA LYS A 165 7.54 -13.03 -7.21
C LYS A 165 8.58 -11.93 -7.06
N GLY A 166 8.33 -10.96 -6.21
CA GLY A 166 9.25 -9.86 -5.93
C GLY A 166 8.58 -8.72 -5.18
N LEU A 167 9.40 -7.76 -4.78
CA LEU A 167 8.97 -6.53 -4.13
C LEU A 167 9.62 -5.31 -4.78
N SER A 168 8.97 -4.14 -4.63
CA SER A 168 9.57 -2.84 -4.91
C SER A 168 9.52 -1.99 -3.65
N GLU A 169 10.64 -1.32 -3.35
CA GLU A 169 10.80 -0.46 -2.18
C GLU A 169 11.02 0.99 -2.60
N GLU A 170 10.19 1.87 -2.06
CA GLU A 170 10.15 3.29 -2.44
C GLU A 170 11.24 4.11 -1.78
N THR A 171 11.63 3.81 -0.51
CA THR A 171 12.32 4.79 0.31
C THR A 171 13.65 4.29 0.92
N THR A 172 14.51 5.23 1.29
CA THR A 172 15.86 4.97 1.82
C THR A 172 15.85 4.02 3.02
N THR A 173 14.93 4.21 3.97
CA THR A 173 14.86 3.36 5.18
C THR A 173 14.57 1.91 4.83
N GLY A 174 13.60 1.66 3.94
CA GLY A 174 13.27 0.31 3.50
C GLY A 174 14.39 -0.33 2.70
N VAL A 175 15.03 0.42 1.79
CA VAL A 175 16.20 -0.06 1.03
C VAL A 175 17.34 -0.47 1.98
N HIS A 176 17.61 0.27 3.06
CA HIS A 176 18.60 -0.12 4.06
C HIS A 176 18.23 -1.45 4.74
N ARG A 177 16.96 -1.62 5.12
CA ARG A 177 16.45 -2.89 5.70
C ARG A 177 16.63 -4.07 4.73
N LEU A 178 16.42 -3.85 3.42
CA LEU A 178 16.67 -4.88 2.40
C LEU A 178 18.15 -5.23 2.27
N TYR A 179 19.04 -4.25 2.28
CA TYR A 179 20.50 -4.51 2.28
C TYR A 179 20.95 -5.26 3.53
N GLU A 180 20.39 -4.97 4.70
CA GLU A 180 20.67 -5.74 5.92
C GLU A 180 20.23 -7.20 5.78
N ARG A 181 19.01 -7.46 5.24
CA ARG A 181 18.54 -8.82 4.97
C ARG A 181 19.42 -9.54 3.95
N MET A 182 19.84 -8.84 2.90
CA MET A 182 20.75 -9.38 1.89
C MET A 182 22.10 -9.77 2.52
N ALA A 183 22.68 -8.90 3.34
CA ALA A 183 23.94 -9.17 4.03
C ALA A 183 23.85 -10.36 5.01
N LYS A 184 22.68 -10.58 5.62
CA LYS A 184 22.41 -11.72 6.49
C LYS A 184 22.01 -13.00 5.71
N GLY A 185 21.88 -12.93 4.38
CA GLY A 185 21.40 -14.04 3.57
C GLY A 185 19.92 -14.39 3.78
N THR A 186 19.13 -13.46 4.28
CA THR A 186 17.69 -13.67 4.59
C THR A 186 16.73 -12.99 3.62
N LEU A 187 17.21 -12.33 2.57
CA LEU A 187 16.40 -11.81 1.48
C LEU A 187 16.24 -12.89 0.40
N HIS A 188 15.09 -13.58 0.41
CA HIS A 188 14.86 -14.75 -0.44
C HIS A 188 14.04 -14.46 -1.71
N ILE A 189 13.66 -13.19 -1.94
CA ILE A 189 12.89 -12.77 -3.11
C ILE A 189 13.60 -11.62 -3.82
N PRO A 190 13.39 -11.46 -5.15
CA PRO A 190 13.88 -10.30 -5.88
C PRO A 190 13.34 -9.00 -5.29
N ALA A 191 14.20 -7.99 -5.13
CA ALA A 191 13.84 -6.68 -4.61
C ALA A 191 14.31 -5.59 -5.57
N ILE A 192 13.40 -4.68 -5.93
CA ILE A 192 13.66 -3.51 -6.76
C ILE A 192 13.82 -2.28 -5.87
N ASN A 193 15.01 -1.69 -5.89
CA ASN A 193 15.27 -0.41 -5.23
C ASN A 193 14.79 0.74 -6.13
N VAL A 194 13.57 1.22 -5.88
CA VAL A 194 12.98 2.37 -6.59
C VAL A 194 13.58 3.68 -6.10
N ASN A 195 13.95 3.76 -4.81
CA ASN A 195 14.50 4.97 -4.20
C ASN A 195 15.72 5.53 -4.95
N ASP A 196 16.63 4.65 -5.38
CA ASP A 196 17.90 5.06 -6.03
C ASP A 196 17.77 5.19 -7.55
N SER A 197 16.58 4.96 -8.12
CA SER A 197 16.28 5.30 -9.51
C SER A 197 16.58 6.78 -9.75
N VAL A 198 17.23 7.11 -10.86
CA VAL A 198 17.55 8.50 -11.23
C VAL A 198 16.30 9.37 -11.30
N THR A 199 15.21 8.82 -11.84
CA THR A 199 13.93 9.51 -11.97
C THR A 199 13.19 9.68 -10.62
N LYS A 200 13.59 8.96 -9.57
CA LYS A 200 13.07 9.14 -8.20
C LYS A 200 14.03 9.98 -7.36
N SER A 201 15.23 9.50 -7.08
CA SER A 201 16.13 10.10 -6.09
C SER A 201 16.65 11.49 -6.47
N LYS A 202 16.82 11.77 -7.76
CA LYS A 202 17.29 13.08 -8.23
C LYS A 202 16.18 14.13 -8.30
N PHE A 203 14.93 13.73 -8.18
CA PHE A 203 13.76 14.60 -8.20
C PHE A 203 13.05 14.63 -6.86
N ASP A 204 12.44 13.52 -6.42
CA ASP A 204 11.67 13.48 -5.19
C ASP A 204 12.54 13.74 -3.94
N ASN A 205 13.59 12.95 -3.72
CA ASN A 205 14.42 13.12 -2.51
C ASN A 205 15.10 14.48 -2.44
N LYS A 206 15.37 15.11 -3.57
CA LYS A 206 16.09 16.39 -3.64
C LYS A 206 15.17 17.61 -3.67
N TYR A 207 14.11 17.55 -4.45
CA TYR A 207 13.22 18.70 -4.68
C TYR A 207 11.83 18.50 -4.07
N GLY A 208 11.25 17.30 -4.16
CA GLY A 208 9.93 17.01 -3.65
C GLY A 208 9.79 17.26 -2.16
N CYS A 209 10.71 16.72 -1.35
CA CYS A 209 10.69 16.93 0.10
C CYS A 209 10.94 18.41 0.47
N LYS A 210 11.81 19.10 -0.26
CA LYS A 210 12.10 20.53 -0.06
C LYS A 210 10.87 21.40 -0.29
N GLU A 211 10.19 21.20 -1.40
CA GLU A 211 9.01 22.00 -1.77
C GLU A 211 7.82 21.65 -0.87
N SER A 212 7.55 20.37 -0.63
CA SER A 212 6.42 19.93 0.18
C SER A 212 6.51 20.38 1.64
N LEU A 213 7.71 20.42 2.23
CA LEU A 213 7.90 20.93 3.59
C LEU A 213 7.50 22.41 3.71
N VAL A 214 7.97 23.24 2.79
CA VAL A 214 7.67 24.67 2.77
C VAL A 214 6.17 24.92 2.53
N ASP A 215 5.57 24.18 1.59
CA ASP A 215 4.13 24.25 1.32
C ASP A 215 3.30 23.82 2.54
N ALA A 216 3.67 22.73 3.20
CA ALA A 216 2.99 22.24 4.39
C ALA A 216 3.03 23.25 5.54
N ILE A 217 4.18 23.88 5.78
CA ILE A 217 4.31 24.91 6.82
C ILE A 217 3.39 26.11 6.51
N ARG A 218 3.39 26.58 5.26
CA ARG A 218 2.53 27.70 4.84
C ARG A 218 1.06 27.39 5.04
N ARG A 219 0.61 26.21 4.60
CA ARG A 219 -0.80 25.79 4.76
C ARG A 219 -1.19 25.61 6.21
N ALA A 220 -0.29 25.08 7.05
CA ALA A 220 -0.58 24.83 8.46
C ALA A 220 -0.60 26.09 9.32
N THR A 221 0.17 27.11 8.96
CA THR A 221 0.43 28.29 9.81
C THR A 221 -0.04 29.61 9.24
N ASP A 222 -0.33 29.66 7.95
CA ASP A 222 -0.63 30.89 7.18
C ASP A 222 0.48 31.97 7.27
N ILE A 223 1.72 31.52 7.55
CA ILE A 223 2.90 32.39 7.68
C ILE A 223 3.65 32.42 6.35
N MET A 224 4.02 33.65 5.93
CA MET A 224 4.92 33.85 4.80
C MET A 224 6.36 33.55 5.25
N MET A 225 6.99 32.63 4.55
CA MET A 225 8.40 32.31 4.79
C MET A 225 9.28 33.31 4.03
N ALA A 226 10.18 33.97 4.76
CA ALA A 226 11.14 34.93 4.20
C ALA A 226 12.39 34.20 3.65
#